data_9d583b79a88b7a2b304ff2fe31e85856
#
_entry.id   9d583b79a88b7a2b304ff2fe31e85856
#
_cell.length_a   1.000
_cell.length_b   1.000
_cell.length_c   1.000
_cell.angle_alpha   90.00
_cell.angle_beta   90.00
_cell.angle_gamma   90.00
#
_symmetry.space_group_name_H-M   'P 1'
#
loop_
_entity.id
_entity.type
_entity.pdbx_description
1 polymer ?
#
loop_
_entity_poly.entity_id
_entity_poly.type
_entity_poly.pdbx_seq_one_letter_code
_entity_poly.pdbx_strand_id
1 'polypeptide(L)'
;MMIDITDTNLASVPAINPYLKSAQSCAIDYLPLLQSAGIDPSVLEDNNQRISVAAMEKLLLLLIDASGDQCFGLHSSRFIEPASYSVLGYISMNCSSLRDIQAKIPIYEKIVGDMGVTSVEIANGFALQRWECKFTDPIAVRNEVEHVLGSWVTYARNFLNFQPHDAVWFEHSAPQDPALLASYAEIFACDVLFDQPASGVRIREDTLDLPLPQANEKLLEMLLEHATQLLAEITHNQRVTDQVKNLLRLMLGTQTPSSAMIAEKLGISSRTLQRKLGEEGTQYKDCLLYTSPSPRD
;
A
#
# COMPACT_ATOMS: atom_id res chain seq x y z
N MET A 1 -25.14 12.83 -2.19
CA MET A 1 -24.33 13.37 -3.32
C MET A 1 -23.72 12.17 -3.98
N MET A 2 -24.10 11.87 -5.23
CA MET A 2 -23.61 10.67 -5.92
C MET A 2 -22.08 10.78 -6.08
N ILE A 3 -21.37 9.75 -5.61
CA ILE A 3 -19.93 9.56 -5.89
C ILE A 3 -19.81 9.51 -7.41
N ASP A 4 -18.96 10.36 -7.97
CA ASP A 4 -18.66 10.35 -9.39
C ASP A 4 -18.03 9.00 -9.75
N ILE A 5 -18.79 8.16 -10.46
CA ILE A 5 -18.46 6.75 -10.77
C ILE A 5 -17.21 6.66 -11.69
N THR A 6 -16.58 7.79 -12.04
CA THR A 6 -15.38 7.85 -12.89
C THR A 6 -14.06 7.70 -12.13
N ASP A 7 -14.01 7.89 -10.82
CA ASP A 7 -12.79 7.68 -10.03
C ASP A 7 -12.67 6.20 -9.63
N THR A 8 -11.86 5.48 -10.37
CA THR A 8 -11.63 4.03 -10.15
C THR A 8 -10.61 3.75 -9.05
N ASN A 9 -9.91 4.78 -8.54
CA ASN A 9 -8.89 4.65 -7.52
C ASN A 9 -9.49 4.93 -6.13
N LEU A 10 -9.56 3.90 -5.31
CA LEU A 10 -10.19 3.96 -3.99
C LEU A 10 -9.20 3.55 -2.89
N ALA A 11 -9.31 4.19 -1.73
CA ALA A 11 -8.64 3.81 -0.50
C ALA A 11 -9.65 3.29 0.54
N SER A 12 -9.26 2.34 1.37
CA SER A 12 -10.09 1.88 2.48
C SER A 12 -10.17 2.95 3.57
N VAL A 13 -11.30 3.05 4.26
CA VAL A 13 -11.44 3.97 5.40
C VAL A 13 -10.40 3.69 6.49
N PRO A 14 -10.06 2.45 6.86
CA PRO A 14 -8.99 2.18 7.81
C PRO A 14 -7.64 2.81 7.47
N ALA A 15 -7.32 3.02 6.19
CA ALA A 15 -6.05 3.61 5.77
C ALA A 15 -5.88 5.07 6.22
N ILE A 16 -6.97 5.83 6.43
CA ILE A 16 -6.86 7.21 6.91
C ILE A 16 -6.80 7.34 8.44
N ASN A 17 -7.07 6.27 9.20
CA ASN A 17 -7.11 6.32 10.65
C ASN A 17 -5.80 6.84 11.31
N PRO A 18 -4.59 6.48 10.84
CA PRO A 18 -3.35 7.04 11.39
C PRO A 18 -3.28 8.57 11.27
N TYR A 19 -3.76 9.14 10.16
CA TYR A 19 -3.83 10.59 9.96
C TYR A 19 -4.80 11.25 10.92
N LEU A 20 -6.00 10.65 11.10
CA LEU A 20 -7.01 11.18 12.02
C LEU A 20 -6.53 11.12 13.48
N LYS A 21 -5.86 10.04 13.89
CA LYS A 21 -5.24 9.91 15.22
C LYS A 21 -4.12 10.94 15.41
N SER A 22 -3.30 11.18 14.39
CA SER A 22 -2.27 12.22 14.41
C SER A 22 -2.89 13.60 14.58
N ALA A 23 -3.94 13.92 13.84
CA ALA A 23 -4.69 15.18 13.97
C ALA A 23 -5.27 15.36 15.38
N GLN A 24 -5.87 14.31 15.94
CA GLN A 24 -6.37 14.33 17.31
C GLN A 24 -5.27 14.60 18.35
N SER A 25 -4.09 14.00 18.16
CA SER A 25 -2.94 14.24 19.06
C SER A 25 -2.45 15.69 19.04
N CYS A 26 -2.68 16.39 17.93
CA CYS A 26 -2.41 17.82 17.74
C CYS A 26 -3.61 18.71 18.11
N ALA A 27 -4.68 18.16 18.73
CA ALA A 27 -5.93 18.86 19.04
C ALA A 27 -6.63 19.50 17.82
N ILE A 28 -6.45 18.93 16.62
CA ILE A 28 -7.11 19.37 15.39
C ILE A 28 -8.48 18.70 15.27
N ASP A 29 -9.54 19.50 15.09
CA ASP A 29 -10.85 19.01 14.69
C ASP A 29 -10.82 18.64 13.21
N TYR A 30 -10.73 17.35 12.91
CA TYR A 30 -10.65 16.85 11.54
C TYR A 30 -12.00 16.69 10.84
N LEU A 31 -13.14 16.77 11.56
CA LEU A 31 -14.47 16.56 10.95
C LEU A 31 -14.78 17.59 9.85
N PRO A 32 -14.54 18.91 10.05
CA PRO A 32 -14.68 19.89 8.97
C PRO A 32 -13.71 19.66 7.81
N LEU A 33 -12.52 19.12 8.08
CA LEU A 33 -11.51 18.84 7.06
C LEU A 33 -11.92 17.65 6.18
N LEU A 34 -12.50 16.60 6.76
CA LEU A 34 -13.10 15.49 6.01
C LEU A 34 -14.17 16.02 5.03
N GLN A 35 -15.10 16.83 5.52
CA GLN A 35 -16.16 17.43 4.69
C GLN A 35 -15.57 18.30 3.57
N SER A 36 -14.55 19.10 3.88
CA SER A 36 -13.85 19.95 2.90
C SER A 36 -13.11 19.12 1.85
N ALA A 37 -12.61 17.93 2.22
CA ALA A 37 -12.01 16.98 1.30
C ALA A 37 -13.06 16.24 0.43
N GLY A 38 -14.34 16.38 0.74
CA GLY A 38 -15.43 15.66 0.05
C GLY A 38 -15.70 14.28 0.65
N ILE A 39 -15.24 14.01 1.86
CA ILE A 39 -15.47 12.77 2.61
C ILE A 39 -16.59 12.99 3.60
N ASP A 40 -17.68 12.21 3.49
CA ASP A 40 -18.74 12.22 4.49
C ASP A 40 -18.22 11.56 5.78
N PRO A 41 -18.26 12.26 6.94
CA PRO A 41 -17.78 11.68 8.19
C PRO A 41 -18.47 10.36 8.60
N SER A 42 -19.69 10.09 8.11
CA SER A 42 -20.39 8.83 8.40
C SER A 42 -19.66 7.59 7.85
N VAL A 43 -18.76 7.74 6.89
CA VAL A 43 -17.94 6.61 6.38
C VAL A 43 -17.03 6.02 7.47
N LEU A 44 -16.71 6.79 8.52
CA LEU A 44 -15.89 6.32 9.65
C LEU A 44 -16.61 5.29 10.54
N GLU A 45 -17.93 5.15 10.40
CA GLU A 45 -18.72 4.18 11.15
C GLU A 45 -18.64 2.75 10.57
N ASP A 46 -18.14 2.61 9.32
CA ASP A 46 -18.03 1.32 8.64
C ASP A 46 -16.65 1.16 7.98
N ASN A 47 -15.84 0.28 8.53
CA ASN A 47 -14.50 -0.02 8.04
C ASN A 47 -14.46 -0.66 6.63
N ASN A 48 -15.61 -1.10 6.10
CA ASN A 48 -15.72 -1.62 4.74
C ASN A 48 -15.93 -0.52 3.70
N GLN A 49 -16.22 0.70 4.14
CA GLN A 49 -16.34 1.83 3.22
C GLN A 49 -15.01 2.20 2.59
N ARG A 50 -15.11 2.83 1.43
CA ARG A 50 -13.96 3.30 0.67
C ARG A 50 -14.18 4.74 0.26
N ILE A 51 -13.10 5.49 0.18
CA ILE A 51 -13.06 6.90 -0.26
C ILE A 51 -12.23 7.01 -1.54
N SER A 52 -12.43 8.07 -2.32
CA SER A 52 -11.58 8.29 -3.48
C SER A 52 -10.16 8.66 -3.06
N VAL A 53 -9.17 8.20 -3.82
CA VAL A 53 -7.76 8.54 -3.59
C VAL A 53 -7.54 10.05 -3.68
N ALA A 54 -8.25 10.74 -4.59
CA ALA A 54 -8.19 12.19 -4.70
C ALA A 54 -8.74 12.90 -3.44
N ALA A 55 -9.78 12.36 -2.80
CA ALA A 55 -10.29 12.90 -1.55
C ALA A 55 -9.31 12.66 -0.38
N MET A 56 -8.64 11.51 -0.36
CA MET A 56 -7.58 11.21 0.62
C MET A 56 -6.38 12.16 0.45
N GLU A 57 -5.90 12.37 -0.77
CA GLU A 57 -4.83 13.34 -1.07
C GLU A 57 -5.20 14.74 -0.58
N LYS A 58 -6.42 15.19 -0.87
CA LYS A 58 -6.91 16.48 -0.41
C LYS A 58 -7.03 16.57 1.11
N LEU A 59 -7.48 15.51 1.77
CA LEU A 59 -7.53 15.43 3.24
C LEU A 59 -6.13 15.58 3.83
N LEU A 60 -5.14 14.88 3.29
CA LEU A 60 -3.74 14.96 3.75
C LEU A 60 -3.21 16.40 3.65
N LEU A 61 -3.42 17.09 2.53
CA LEU A 61 -3.03 18.49 2.36
C LEU A 61 -3.70 19.41 3.39
N LEU A 62 -5.00 19.23 3.65
CA LEU A 62 -5.72 20.01 4.66
C LEU A 62 -5.21 19.75 6.08
N LEU A 63 -4.81 18.52 6.40
CA LEU A 63 -4.23 18.17 7.70
C LEU A 63 -2.82 18.76 7.88
N ILE A 64 -1.99 18.75 6.83
CA ILE A 64 -0.69 19.39 6.82
C ILE A 64 -0.83 20.90 7.08
N ASP A 65 -1.74 21.57 6.38
CA ASP A 65 -2.00 23.01 6.55
C ASP A 65 -2.53 23.32 7.96
N ALA A 66 -3.51 22.57 8.45
CA ALA A 66 -4.11 22.78 9.76
C ALA A 66 -3.13 22.52 10.92
N SER A 67 -2.20 21.58 10.76
CA SER A 67 -1.19 21.28 11.78
C SER A 67 0.02 22.21 11.72
N GLY A 68 0.32 22.80 10.58
CA GLY A 68 1.57 23.48 10.31
C GLY A 68 2.79 22.55 10.29
N ASP A 69 2.57 21.23 10.31
CA ASP A 69 3.62 20.22 10.35
C ASP A 69 3.96 19.74 8.93
N GLN A 70 5.13 20.14 8.44
CA GLN A 70 5.61 19.78 7.10
C GLN A 70 5.90 18.27 6.93
N CYS A 71 6.09 17.54 8.04
CA CYS A 71 6.30 16.09 8.08
C CYS A 71 5.11 15.35 8.72
N PHE A 72 3.90 15.89 8.57
CA PHE A 72 2.68 15.32 9.14
C PHE A 72 2.50 13.84 8.75
N GLY A 73 2.82 13.48 7.50
CA GLY A 73 2.80 12.10 7.02
C GLY A 73 3.75 11.20 7.82
N LEU A 74 5.00 11.64 8.01
CA LEU A 74 5.98 10.91 8.83
C LEU A 74 5.48 10.72 10.27
N HIS A 75 5.00 11.79 10.90
CA HIS A 75 4.53 11.74 12.29
C HIS A 75 3.27 10.88 12.46
N SER A 76 2.38 10.85 11.47
CA SER A 76 1.18 10.00 11.48
C SER A 76 1.51 8.50 11.45
N SER A 77 2.68 8.10 10.94
CA SER A 77 3.13 6.71 10.90
C SER A 77 3.28 6.06 12.29
N ARG A 78 3.41 6.88 13.35
CA ARG A 78 3.45 6.41 14.74
C ARG A 78 2.13 5.78 15.19
N PHE A 79 1.03 6.13 14.54
CA PHE A 79 -0.32 5.67 14.87
C PHE A 79 -0.77 4.47 14.03
N ILE A 80 0.15 3.85 13.30
CA ILE A 80 -0.16 2.68 12.50
C ILE A 80 -0.57 1.50 13.39
N GLU A 81 -1.61 0.80 12.98
CA GLU A 81 -2.12 -0.42 13.62
C GLU A 81 -2.37 -1.50 12.56
N PRO A 82 -2.48 -2.78 12.92
CA PRO A 82 -2.80 -3.83 11.95
C PRO A 82 -4.09 -3.54 11.18
N ALA A 83 -5.10 -3.01 11.86
CA ALA A 83 -6.37 -2.63 11.24
C ALA A 83 -6.24 -1.54 10.17
N SER A 84 -5.20 -0.68 10.23
CA SER A 84 -4.96 0.37 9.22
C SER A 84 -4.69 -0.19 7.84
N TYR A 85 -4.14 -1.40 7.78
CA TYR A 85 -3.93 -2.16 6.54
C TYR A 85 -5.08 -3.14 6.23
N SER A 86 -6.25 -2.99 6.89
CA SER A 86 -7.35 -3.94 6.75
C SER A 86 -6.88 -5.38 7.04
N VAL A 87 -7.37 -6.37 6.31
CA VAL A 87 -6.96 -7.77 6.48
C VAL A 87 -5.47 -8.00 6.18
N LEU A 88 -4.83 -7.19 5.33
CA LEU A 88 -3.41 -7.32 4.98
C LEU A 88 -2.49 -7.15 6.20
N GLY A 89 -2.84 -6.28 7.14
CA GLY A 89 -2.09 -6.14 8.38
C GLY A 89 -2.10 -7.45 9.18
N TYR A 90 -3.24 -8.06 9.35
CA TYR A 90 -3.34 -9.34 10.06
C TYR A 90 -2.66 -10.50 9.32
N ILE A 91 -2.71 -10.52 7.98
CA ILE A 91 -1.94 -11.45 7.15
C ILE A 91 -0.45 -11.31 7.48
N SER A 92 0.08 -10.09 7.46
CA SER A 92 1.50 -9.82 7.74
C SER A 92 1.95 -10.31 9.12
N MET A 93 1.10 -10.19 10.14
CA MET A 93 1.39 -10.70 11.48
C MET A 93 1.49 -12.23 11.57
N ASN A 94 0.85 -12.95 10.64
CA ASN A 94 0.78 -14.41 10.68
C ASN A 94 1.69 -15.09 9.65
N CYS A 95 2.40 -14.31 8.82
CA CYS A 95 3.40 -14.81 7.87
C CYS A 95 4.61 -15.42 8.59
N SER A 96 5.25 -16.38 7.93
CA SER A 96 6.40 -17.10 8.48
C SER A 96 7.70 -16.28 8.46
N SER A 97 7.82 -15.32 7.54
CA SER A 97 9.04 -14.53 7.32
C SER A 97 8.71 -13.21 6.62
N LEU A 98 9.69 -12.28 6.55
CA LEU A 98 9.55 -11.06 5.76
C LEU A 98 9.40 -11.35 4.27
N ARG A 99 10.11 -12.34 3.74
CA ARG A 99 9.96 -12.76 2.33
C ARG A 99 8.52 -13.17 2.04
N ASP A 100 7.89 -13.87 2.98
CA ASP A 100 6.51 -14.28 2.87
C ASP A 100 5.55 -13.08 2.89
N ILE A 101 5.81 -12.06 3.72
CA ILE A 101 5.08 -10.78 3.71
C ILE A 101 5.26 -10.05 2.37
N GLN A 102 6.50 -9.89 1.91
CA GLN A 102 6.82 -9.20 0.66
C GLN A 102 6.13 -9.84 -0.56
N ALA A 103 6.00 -11.16 -0.56
CA ALA A 103 5.29 -11.87 -1.63
C ALA A 103 3.77 -11.60 -1.62
N LYS A 104 3.17 -11.28 -0.47
CA LYS A 104 1.73 -11.07 -0.32
C LYS A 104 1.30 -9.62 -0.50
N ILE A 105 2.15 -8.64 -0.17
CA ILE A 105 1.81 -7.22 -0.29
C ILE A 105 1.31 -6.87 -1.70
N PRO A 106 2.02 -7.12 -2.80
CA PRO A 106 1.58 -6.73 -4.13
C PRO A 106 0.27 -7.41 -4.58
N ILE A 107 -0.06 -8.54 -3.95
CA ILE A 107 -1.29 -9.29 -4.25
C ILE A 107 -2.50 -8.61 -3.61
N TYR A 108 -2.35 -8.20 -2.34
CA TYR A 108 -3.46 -7.76 -1.49
C TYR A 108 -3.44 -6.26 -1.15
N GLU A 109 -2.40 -5.48 -1.57
CA GLU A 109 -2.30 -4.04 -1.27
C GLU A 109 -3.52 -3.25 -1.76
N LYS A 110 -4.20 -3.71 -2.83
CA LYS A 110 -5.42 -3.09 -3.34
C LYS A 110 -6.57 -3.10 -2.33
N ILE A 111 -6.59 -4.02 -1.37
CA ILE A 111 -7.57 -4.02 -0.28
C ILE A 111 -7.38 -2.77 0.58
N VAL A 112 -6.14 -2.36 0.81
CA VAL A 112 -5.80 -1.12 1.52
C VAL A 112 -6.13 0.08 0.65
N GLY A 113 -5.68 0.09 -0.61
CA GLY A 113 -6.03 1.15 -1.53
C GLY A 113 -5.15 1.23 -2.78
N ASP A 114 -5.56 2.12 -3.68
CA ASP A 114 -4.88 2.40 -4.93
C ASP A 114 -3.92 3.62 -4.84
N MET A 115 -3.47 4.01 -3.63
CA MET A 115 -2.63 5.19 -3.38
C MET A 115 -1.21 5.04 -3.94
N GLY A 116 -0.77 3.81 -4.13
CA GLY A 116 0.59 3.53 -4.63
C GLY A 116 0.77 2.09 -5.04
N VAL A 117 2.00 1.72 -5.36
CA VAL A 117 2.39 0.36 -5.76
C VAL A 117 3.67 -0.05 -5.05
N THR A 118 3.63 -1.22 -4.43
CA THR A 118 4.80 -1.84 -3.81
C THR A 118 5.54 -2.73 -4.80
N SER A 119 6.87 -2.63 -4.80
CA SER A 119 7.75 -3.54 -5.53
C SER A 119 8.96 -3.90 -4.68
N VAL A 120 9.61 -5.03 -4.98
CA VAL A 120 10.82 -5.48 -4.30
C VAL A 120 11.89 -5.77 -5.33
N GLU A 121 13.06 -5.18 -5.15
CA GLU A 121 14.26 -5.42 -5.95
C GLU A 121 15.33 -6.03 -5.06
N ILE A 122 15.88 -7.18 -5.47
CA ILE A 122 16.97 -7.85 -4.74
C ILE A 122 18.26 -7.70 -5.53
N ALA A 123 19.25 -7.04 -4.92
CA ALA A 123 20.56 -6.84 -5.51
C ALA A 123 21.64 -6.69 -4.43
N ASN A 124 22.84 -7.20 -4.71
CA ASN A 124 24.04 -7.02 -3.88
C ASN A 124 23.83 -7.42 -2.40
N GLY A 125 23.05 -8.45 -2.12
CA GLY A 125 22.78 -8.95 -0.76
C GLY A 125 21.77 -8.11 0.03
N PHE A 126 21.01 -7.24 -0.64
CA PHE A 126 19.94 -6.43 -0.08
C PHE A 126 18.66 -6.57 -0.89
N ALA A 127 17.53 -6.50 -0.20
CA ALA A 127 16.21 -6.26 -0.78
C ALA A 127 15.83 -4.81 -0.54
N LEU A 128 15.50 -4.07 -1.60
CA LEU A 128 14.88 -2.76 -1.53
C LEU A 128 13.38 -2.92 -1.77
N GLN A 129 12.59 -2.78 -0.72
CA GLN A 129 11.14 -2.71 -0.81
C GLN A 129 10.75 -1.26 -1.10
N ARG A 130 10.32 -1.02 -2.34
CA ARG A 130 10.01 0.31 -2.89
C ARG A 130 8.51 0.55 -2.82
N TRP A 131 8.14 1.82 -2.70
CA TRP A 131 6.76 2.26 -2.87
C TRP A 131 6.68 3.49 -3.75
N GLU A 132 5.89 3.38 -4.81
CA GLU A 132 5.66 4.45 -5.77
C GLU A 132 4.29 5.05 -5.51
N CYS A 133 4.25 6.32 -5.08
CA CYS A 133 3.04 7.07 -4.78
C CYS A 133 2.30 7.46 -6.06
N LYS A 134 0.96 7.39 -6.04
CA LYS A 134 0.09 7.81 -7.14
C LYS A 134 -0.59 9.17 -6.91
N PHE A 135 -0.31 9.86 -5.81
CA PHE A 135 -0.77 11.22 -5.61
C PHE A 135 -0.13 12.15 -6.63
N THR A 136 -0.72 13.32 -6.82
CA THR A 136 -0.32 14.27 -7.86
C THR A 136 0.33 15.53 -7.31
N ASP A 137 -0.06 15.97 -6.11
CA ASP A 137 0.54 17.11 -5.44
C ASP A 137 1.89 16.76 -4.81
N PRO A 138 2.98 17.47 -5.09
CA PRO A 138 4.31 17.14 -4.57
C PRO A 138 4.42 17.11 -3.04
N ILE A 139 3.65 17.95 -2.33
CA ILE A 139 3.63 18.00 -0.86
C ILE A 139 2.93 16.75 -0.33
N ALA A 140 1.79 16.39 -0.94
CA ALA A 140 1.06 15.18 -0.59
C ALA A 140 1.88 13.91 -0.91
N VAL A 141 2.54 13.84 -2.09
CA VAL A 141 3.43 12.74 -2.47
C VAL A 141 4.52 12.51 -1.43
N ARG A 142 5.23 13.58 -1.04
CA ARG A 142 6.29 13.49 -0.03
C ARG A 142 5.75 12.96 1.30
N ASN A 143 4.70 13.55 1.82
CA ASN A 143 4.10 13.17 3.10
C ASN A 143 3.52 11.75 3.08
N GLU A 144 2.92 11.33 1.96
CA GLU A 144 2.38 9.97 1.81
C GLU A 144 3.51 8.93 1.76
N VAL A 145 4.59 9.19 1.03
CA VAL A 145 5.78 8.32 1.00
C VAL A 145 6.40 8.21 2.41
N GLU A 146 6.57 9.34 3.10
CA GLU A 146 7.07 9.38 4.48
C GLU A 146 6.16 8.57 5.42
N HIS A 147 4.83 8.71 5.28
CA HIS A 147 3.85 7.94 6.03
C HIS A 147 4.00 6.43 5.78
N VAL A 148 4.01 6.01 4.52
CA VAL A 148 4.04 4.59 4.17
C VAL A 148 5.33 3.93 4.65
N LEU A 149 6.50 4.52 4.37
CA LEU A 149 7.78 3.95 4.81
C LEU A 149 7.93 3.99 6.34
N GLY A 150 7.52 5.08 6.99
CA GLY A 150 7.46 5.18 8.45
C GLY A 150 6.52 4.14 9.06
N SER A 151 5.38 3.91 8.43
CA SER A 151 4.40 2.90 8.84
C SER A 151 4.95 1.48 8.73
N TRP A 152 5.67 1.15 7.67
CA TRP A 152 6.29 -0.18 7.51
C TRP A 152 7.31 -0.47 8.62
N VAL A 153 8.18 0.51 8.90
CA VAL A 153 9.20 0.38 9.95
C VAL A 153 8.58 0.31 11.34
N THR A 154 7.61 1.19 11.62
CA THR A 154 6.89 1.20 12.91
C THR A 154 6.09 -0.09 13.10
N TYR A 155 5.43 -0.56 12.05
CA TYR A 155 4.68 -1.81 12.06
C TYR A 155 5.59 -3.02 12.37
N ALA A 156 6.71 -3.15 11.66
CA ALA A 156 7.65 -4.25 11.88
C ALA A 156 8.16 -4.26 13.33
N ARG A 157 8.51 -3.10 13.87
CA ARG A 157 8.99 -2.97 15.25
C ARG A 157 7.91 -3.31 16.28
N ASN A 158 6.70 -2.79 16.11
CA ASN A 158 5.67 -2.87 17.14
C ASN A 158 4.84 -4.17 17.08
N PHE A 159 4.65 -4.74 15.90
CA PHE A 159 3.74 -5.87 15.69
C PHE A 159 4.43 -7.15 15.23
N LEU A 160 5.58 -7.04 14.54
CA LEU A 160 6.37 -8.21 14.16
C LEU A 160 7.49 -8.48 15.16
N ASN A 161 7.73 -7.57 16.10
CA ASN A 161 8.83 -7.61 17.06
C ASN A 161 10.19 -7.84 16.35
N PHE A 162 10.37 -7.19 15.21
CA PHE A 162 11.47 -7.40 14.28
C PHE A 162 11.89 -6.06 13.66
N GLN A 163 13.19 -5.78 13.65
CA GLN A 163 13.74 -4.55 13.06
C GLN A 163 14.86 -4.88 12.07
N PRO A 164 14.53 -5.39 10.88
CA PRO A 164 15.51 -5.87 9.89
C PRO A 164 16.05 -4.76 9.00
N HIS A 165 15.58 -3.51 9.19
CA HIS A 165 15.85 -2.40 8.29
C HIS A 165 17.30 -1.94 8.42
N ASP A 166 18.01 -1.94 7.29
CA ASP A 166 19.39 -1.47 7.20
C ASP A 166 19.42 0.03 6.91
N ALA A 167 18.56 0.50 5.99
CA ALA A 167 18.39 1.91 5.69
C ALA A 167 17.02 2.21 5.10
N VAL A 168 16.61 3.47 5.19
CA VAL A 168 15.45 4.01 4.46
C VAL A 168 15.92 5.04 3.45
N TRP A 169 15.43 4.92 2.22
CA TRP A 169 15.75 5.77 1.10
C TRP A 169 14.58 6.67 0.75
N PHE A 170 14.88 7.93 0.45
CA PHE A 170 13.92 8.91 -0.07
C PHE A 170 14.45 9.58 -1.33
N GLU A 171 13.58 9.74 -2.34
CA GLU A 171 13.91 10.49 -3.56
C GLU A 171 14.01 12.00 -3.29
N HIS A 172 13.21 12.52 -2.33
CA HIS A 172 13.25 13.93 -1.96
C HIS A 172 14.52 14.29 -1.17
N SER A 173 14.88 15.56 -1.20
CA SER A 173 16.02 16.09 -0.45
C SER A 173 15.73 16.16 1.05
N ALA A 174 16.80 16.09 1.85
CA ALA A 174 16.73 16.22 3.29
C ALA A 174 16.08 17.53 3.72
N PRO A 175 15.21 17.54 4.75
CA PRO A 175 14.73 18.76 5.33
C PRO A 175 15.91 19.59 5.89
N GLN A 176 15.82 20.91 5.75
CA GLN A 176 16.86 21.81 6.26
C GLN A 176 16.76 22.01 7.78
N ASP A 177 15.58 21.83 8.35
CA ASP A 177 15.34 21.97 9.79
C ASP A 177 15.91 20.75 10.55
N PRO A 178 16.88 20.96 11.47
CA PRO A 178 17.44 19.89 12.28
C PRO A 178 16.40 19.16 13.15
N ALA A 179 15.32 19.82 13.57
CA ALA A 179 14.26 19.21 14.35
C ALA A 179 13.48 18.19 13.51
N LEU A 180 13.22 18.50 12.24
CA LEU A 180 12.60 17.54 11.32
C LEU A 180 13.52 16.35 11.04
N LEU A 181 14.81 16.58 10.83
CA LEU A 181 15.79 15.48 10.68
C LEU A 181 15.82 14.56 11.90
N ALA A 182 15.70 15.12 13.11
CA ALA A 182 15.64 14.32 14.34
C ALA A 182 14.39 13.40 14.36
N SER A 183 13.27 13.86 13.82
CA SER A 183 12.04 13.05 13.69
C SER A 183 12.24 11.82 12.79
N TYR A 184 12.98 11.96 11.68
CA TYR A 184 13.31 10.80 10.84
C TYR A 184 14.18 9.79 11.61
N ALA A 185 15.23 10.27 12.30
CA ALA A 185 16.10 9.39 13.06
C ALA A 185 15.35 8.64 14.18
N GLU A 186 14.41 9.31 14.84
CA GLU A 186 13.57 8.70 15.89
C GLU A 186 12.63 7.63 15.33
N ILE A 187 11.92 7.94 14.21
CA ILE A 187 10.91 7.04 13.66
C ILE A 187 11.56 5.83 13.01
N PHE A 188 12.59 6.03 12.21
CA PHE A 188 13.22 4.93 11.46
C PHE A 188 14.21 4.12 12.30
N ALA A 189 14.94 4.76 13.21
CA ALA A 189 15.97 4.14 14.06
C ALA A 189 17.01 3.32 13.26
N CYS A 190 17.27 3.73 12.02
CA CYS A 190 18.28 3.22 11.09
C CYS A 190 18.76 4.38 10.20
N ASP A 191 19.71 4.11 9.29
CA ASP A 191 20.20 5.13 8.37
C ASP A 191 19.08 5.64 7.46
N VAL A 192 18.98 6.97 7.33
CA VAL A 192 18.04 7.62 6.40
C VAL A 192 18.83 8.36 5.34
N LEU A 193 18.64 7.96 4.09
CA LEU A 193 19.37 8.49 2.93
C LEU A 193 18.38 9.23 2.02
N PHE A 194 18.67 10.50 1.79
CA PHE A 194 17.90 11.38 0.90
C PHE A 194 18.56 11.49 -0.48
N ASP A 195 17.85 12.10 -1.45
CA ASP A 195 18.31 12.26 -2.84
C ASP A 195 18.67 10.91 -3.49
N GLN A 196 17.92 9.85 -3.17
CA GLN A 196 18.10 8.52 -3.72
C GLN A 196 17.29 8.30 -5.00
N PRO A 197 17.65 7.33 -5.85
CA PRO A 197 16.95 7.08 -7.13
C PRO A 197 15.55 6.48 -6.96
N ALA A 198 15.19 6.07 -5.75
CA ALA A 198 13.87 5.55 -5.41
C ALA A 198 13.61 5.67 -3.91
N SER A 199 12.32 5.76 -3.54
CA SER A 199 11.90 5.71 -2.14
C SER A 199 11.59 4.29 -1.72
N GLY A 200 12.13 3.84 -0.56
CA GLY A 200 11.93 2.48 -0.09
C GLY A 200 12.70 2.14 1.18
N VAL A 201 12.46 0.94 1.67
CA VAL A 201 13.14 0.38 2.84
C VAL A 201 14.12 -0.68 2.39
N ARG A 202 15.41 -0.50 2.73
CA ARG A 202 16.47 -1.45 2.43
C ARG A 202 16.60 -2.46 3.59
N ILE A 203 16.61 -3.73 3.24
CA ILE A 203 16.65 -4.86 4.17
C ILE A 203 17.76 -5.80 3.72
N ARG A 204 18.54 -6.34 4.65
CA ARG A 204 19.55 -7.34 4.32
C ARG A 204 18.86 -8.62 3.83
N GLU A 205 19.34 -9.16 2.72
CA GLU A 205 18.73 -10.35 2.10
C GLU A 205 18.77 -11.57 3.03
N ASP A 206 19.84 -11.72 3.83
CA ASP A 206 20.00 -12.82 4.79
C ASP A 206 18.99 -12.78 5.96
N THR A 207 18.32 -11.65 6.17
CA THR A 207 17.29 -11.50 7.22
C THR A 207 15.88 -11.77 6.73
N LEU A 208 15.67 -11.84 5.41
CA LEU A 208 14.31 -11.99 4.84
C LEU A 208 13.63 -13.32 5.21
N ASP A 209 14.43 -14.37 5.39
CA ASP A 209 13.93 -15.72 5.68
C ASP A 209 13.98 -16.07 7.19
N LEU A 210 14.36 -15.11 8.05
CA LEU A 210 14.31 -15.32 9.49
C LEU A 210 12.86 -15.54 9.95
N PRO A 211 12.62 -16.53 10.83
CA PRO A 211 11.28 -16.85 11.29
C PRO A 211 10.71 -15.72 12.15
N LEU A 212 9.44 -15.36 11.88
CA LEU A 212 8.69 -14.40 12.68
C LEU A 212 8.06 -15.12 13.89
N PRO A 213 8.20 -14.58 15.11
CA PRO A 213 7.82 -15.30 16.33
C PRO A 213 6.33 -15.63 16.46
N GLN A 214 5.47 -14.80 15.87
CA GLN A 214 4.01 -14.90 15.96
C GLN A 214 3.38 -15.64 14.76
N ALA A 215 4.16 -16.21 13.85
CA ALA A 215 3.66 -16.90 12.68
C ALA A 215 2.62 -17.98 13.05
N ASN A 216 1.47 -17.97 12.37
CA ASN A 216 0.41 -18.93 12.56
C ASN A 216 -0.19 -19.32 11.20
N GLU A 217 0.26 -20.45 10.67
CA GLU A 217 -0.12 -20.95 9.35
C GLU A 217 -1.64 -21.14 9.20
N LYS A 218 -2.29 -21.71 10.21
CA LYS A 218 -3.73 -21.96 10.15
C LYS A 218 -4.56 -20.67 10.13
N LEU A 219 -4.16 -19.68 10.91
CA LEU A 219 -4.82 -18.36 10.90
C LEU A 219 -4.52 -17.63 9.60
N LEU A 220 -3.28 -17.71 9.10
CA LEU A 220 -2.88 -17.14 7.82
C LEU A 220 -3.75 -17.69 6.66
N GLU A 221 -3.99 -19.01 6.61
CA GLU A 221 -4.82 -19.64 5.59
C GLU A 221 -6.24 -19.06 5.59
N MET A 222 -6.87 -18.93 6.75
CA MET A 222 -8.21 -18.32 6.89
C MET A 222 -8.23 -16.83 6.46
N LEU A 223 -7.20 -16.07 6.82
CA LEU A 223 -7.09 -14.67 6.45
C LEU A 223 -6.87 -14.50 4.94
N LEU A 224 -6.10 -15.38 4.30
CA LEU A 224 -5.88 -15.36 2.85
C LEU A 224 -7.14 -15.70 2.07
N GLU A 225 -7.95 -16.67 2.56
CA GLU A 225 -9.25 -16.97 1.97
C GLU A 225 -10.18 -15.75 2.03
N HIS A 226 -10.30 -15.11 3.19
CA HIS A 226 -11.08 -13.88 3.35
C HIS A 226 -10.57 -12.74 2.49
N ALA A 227 -9.24 -12.51 2.44
CA ALA A 227 -8.63 -11.46 1.61
C ALA A 227 -8.90 -11.68 0.11
N THR A 228 -8.90 -12.95 -0.33
CA THR A 228 -9.21 -13.30 -1.72
C THR A 228 -10.68 -12.96 -2.07
N GLN A 229 -11.60 -13.20 -1.15
CA GLN A 229 -13.02 -12.83 -1.32
C GLN A 229 -13.18 -11.30 -1.38
N LEU A 230 -12.60 -10.55 -0.43
CA LEU A 230 -12.62 -9.08 -0.43
C LEU A 230 -12.03 -8.49 -1.70
N LEU A 231 -10.89 -9.03 -2.17
CA LEU A 231 -10.26 -8.57 -3.40
C LEU A 231 -11.17 -8.80 -4.61
N ALA A 232 -11.87 -9.94 -4.67
CA ALA A 232 -12.84 -10.22 -5.74
C ALA A 232 -14.02 -9.23 -5.72
N GLU A 233 -14.56 -8.88 -4.55
CA GLU A 233 -15.63 -7.89 -4.40
C GLU A 233 -15.19 -6.49 -4.84
N ILE A 234 -14.00 -6.05 -4.41
CA ILE A 234 -13.44 -4.74 -4.77
C ILE A 234 -13.19 -4.65 -6.29
N THR A 235 -12.78 -5.76 -6.91
CA THR A 235 -12.42 -5.79 -8.33
C THR A 235 -13.58 -6.06 -9.26
N HIS A 236 -14.71 -6.58 -8.75
CA HIS A 236 -15.86 -6.94 -9.56
C HIS A 236 -16.41 -5.77 -10.42
N ASN A 237 -16.35 -4.55 -9.90
CA ASN A 237 -16.81 -3.33 -10.58
C ASN A 237 -15.71 -2.60 -11.37
N GLN A 238 -14.51 -3.18 -11.47
CA GLN A 238 -13.38 -2.54 -12.14
C GLN A 238 -13.26 -2.95 -13.61
N ARG A 239 -12.38 -2.22 -14.33
CA ARG A 239 -12.00 -2.58 -15.70
C ARG A 239 -11.49 -4.03 -15.75
N VAL A 240 -11.82 -4.72 -16.84
CA VAL A 240 -11.37 -6.11 -17.04
C VAL A 240 -9.84 -6.20 -17.03
N THR A 241 -9.16 -5.18 -17.51
CA THR A 241 -7.69 -5.07 -17.44
C THR A 241 -7.17 -5.20 -15.99
N ASP A 242 -7.79 -4.53 -15.02
CA ASP A 242 -7.37 -4.55 -13.62
C ASP A 242 -7.69 -5.90 -12.97
N GLN A 243 -8.87 -6.48 -13.30
CA GLN A 243 -9.22 -7.83 -12.84
C GLN A 243 -8.20 -8.87 -13.35
N VAL A 244 -7.80 -8.77 -14.62
CA VAL A 244 -6.76 -9.64 -15.22
C VAL A 244 -5.43 -9.48 -14.51
N LYS A 245 -4.96 -8.25 -14.30
CA LYS A 245 -3.68 -7.98 -13.60
C LYS A 245 -3.68 -8.56 -12.20
N ASN A 246 -4.77 -8.42 -11.45
CA ASN A 246 -4.90 -8.97 -10.11
C ASN A 246 -4.84 -10.51 -10.10
N LEU A 247 -5.56 -11.18 -11.02
CA LEU A 247 -5.50 -12.63 -11.15
C LEU A 247 -4.11 -13.11 -11.58
N LEU A 248 -3.42 -12.37 -12.45
CA LEU A 248 -2.05 -12.67 -12.84
C LEU A 248 -1.10 -12.62 -11.64
N ARG A 249 -1.18 -11.58 -10.80
CA ARG A 249 -0.37 -11.46 -9.58
C ARG A 249 -0.61 -12.63 -8.62
N LEU A 250 -1.87 -13.04 -8.43
CA LEU A 250 -2.25 -14.20 -7.60
C LEU A 250 -1.66 -15.52 -8.11
N MET A 251 -1.50 -15.67 -9.42
CA MET A 251 -1.13 -16.96 -10.05
C MET A 251 0.35 -17.09 -10.40
N LEU A 252 1.05 -15.97 -10.62
CA LEU A 252 2.46 -15.98 -11.07
C LEU A 252 3.44 -16.63 -10.07
N GLY A 253 3.06 -16.73 -8.79
CA GLY A 253 3.86 -17.44 -7.78
C GLY A 253 3.82 -18.96 -7.88
N THR A 254 2.85 -19.53 -8.59
CA THR A 254 2.62 -20.99 -8.66
C THR A 254 2.74 -21.57 -10.07
N GLN A 255 2.35 -20.82 -11.10
CA GLN A 255 2.38 -21.27 -12.50
C GLN A 255 2.27 -20.07 -13.46
N THR A 256 2.69 -20.24 -14.71
CA THR A 256 2.44 -19.24 -15.76
C THR A 256 0.98 -19.33 -16.23
N PRO A 257 0.11 -18.37 -15.90
CA PRO A 257 -1.30 -18.45 -16.23
C PRO A 257 -1.51 -18.24 -17.74
N SER A 258 -2.46 -18.96 -18.33
CA SER A 258 -2.92 -18.72 -19.70
C SER A 258 -4.14 -17.79 -19.72
N SER A 259 -4.39 -17.14 -20.88
CA SER A 259 -5.57 -16.29 -21.01
C SER A 259 -6.89 -17.06 -20.84
N ALA A 260 -6.88 -18.37 -21.15
CA ALA A 260 -8.05 -19.24 -20.96
C ALA A 260 -8.32 -19.46 -19.45
N MET A 261 -7.29 -19.70 -18.66
CA MET A 261 -7.42 -19.86 -17.18
C MET A 261 -7.91 -18.58 -16.51
N ILE A 262 -7.45 -17.42 -16.98
CA ILE A 262 -7.92 -16.12 -16.46
C ILE A 262 -9.38 -15.90 -16.87
N ALA A 263 -9.76 -16.19 -18.10
CA ALA A 263 -11.14 -16.07 -18.56
C ALA A 263 -12.10 -16.97 -17.75
N GLU A 264 -11.69 -18.21 -17.48
CA GLU A 264 -12.44 -19.16 -16.63
C GLU A 264 -12.63 -18.59 -15.22
N LYS A 265 -11.57 -18.07 -14.59
CA LYS A 265 -11.67 -17.45 -13.25
C LYS A 265 -12.54 -16.19 -13.21
N LEU A 266 -12.63 -15.46 -14.32
CA LEU A 266 -13.54 -14.32 -14.47
C LEU A 266 -14.97 -14.72 -14.85
N GLY A 267 -15.24 -16.01 -15.04
CA GLY A 267 -16.57 -16.50 -15.45
C GLY A 267 -16.99 -16.09 -16.85
N ILE A 268 -16.02 -15.79 -17.73
CA ILE A 268 -16.26 -15.36 -19.13
C ILE A 268 -15.50 -16.24 -20.13
N SER A 269 -15.91 -16.21 -21.41
CA SER A 269 -15.17 -16.91 -22.45
C SER A 269 -13.86 -16.16 -22.81
N SER A 270 -12.84 -16.91 -23.29
CA SER A 270 -11.57 -16.29 -23.77
C SER A 270 -11.82 -15.25 -24.87
N ARG A 271 -12.82 -15.43 -25.72
CA ARG A 271 -13.23 -14.46 -26.75
C ARG A 271 -13.79 -13.19 -26.12
N THR A 272 -14.62 -13.33 -25.08
CA THR A 272 -15.17 -12.18 -24.33
C THR A 272 -14.06 -11.42 -23.61
N LEU A 273 -13.09 -12.12 -23.00
CA LEU A 273 -11.92 -11.53 -22.36
C LEU A 273 -11.11 -10.70 -23.37
N GLN A 274 -10.77 -11.26 -24.54
CA GLN A 274 -10.01 -10.56 -25.57
C GLN A 274 -10.75 -9.32 -26.08
N ARG A 275 -12.07 -9.43 -26.32
CA ARG A 275 -12.89 -8.29 -26.75
C ARG A 275 -12.89 -7.18 -25.72
N LYS A 276 -13.14 -7.49 -24.43
CA LYS A 276 -13.19 -6.50 -23.35
C LYS A 276 -11.82 -5.83 -23.13
N LEU A 277 -10.71 -6.58 -23.16
CA LEU A 277 -9.37 -6.01 -23.09
C LEU A 277 -9.10 -5.09 -24.28
N GLY A 278 -9.53 -5.48 -25.49
CA GLY A 278 -9.41 -4.63 -26.69
C GLY A 278 -10.23 -3.34 -26.61
N GLU A 279 -11.44 -3.38 -26.03
CA GLU A 279 -12.27 -2.20 -25.76
C GLU A 279 -11.61 -1.26 -24.74
N GLU A 280 -10.81 -1.79 -23.82
CA GLU A 280 -10.00 -1.03 -22.84
C GLU A 280 -8.61 -0.64 -23.38
N GLY A 281 -8.30 -0.92 -24.67
CA GLY A 281 -7.06 -0.51 -25.35
C GLY A 281 -5.83 -1.34 -24.98
N THR A 282 -6.00 -2.57 -24.45
CA THR A 282 -4.90 -3.45 -24.02
C THR A 282 -5.08 -4.89 -24.52
N GLN A 283 -4.06 -5.73 -24.32
CA GLN A 283 -4.11 -7.15 -24.62
C GLN A 283 -3.63 -7.96 -23.41
N TYR A 284 -3.99 -9.23 -23.35
CA TYR A 284 -3.55 -10.15 -22.29
C TYR A 284 -2.03 -10.21 -22.11
N LYS A 285 -1.29 -10.17 -23.24
CA LYS A 285 0.17 -10.18 -23.22
C LYS A 285 0.75 -8.94 -22.52
N ASP A 286 0.13 -7.79 -22.69
CA ASP A 286 0.57 -6.54 -22.05
C ASP A 286 0.32 -6.62 -20.53
N CYS A 287 -0.82 -7.16 -20.12
CA CYS A 287 -1.10 -7.40 -18.70
C CYS A 287 -0.06 -8.35 -18.08
N LEU A 288 0.32 -9.42 -18.77
CA LEU A 288 1.31 -10.39 -18.29
C LEU A 288 2.71 -9.76 -18.17
N LEU A 289 3.13 -8.96 -19.14
CA LEU A 289 4.42 -8.25 -19.09
C LEU A 289 4.50 -7.26 -17.92
N TYR A 290 3.40 -6.59 -17.62
CA TYR A 290 3.33 -5.61 -16.53
C TYR A 290 3.33 -6.25 -15.13
N THR A 291 2.98 -7.53 -15.03
CA THR A 291 2.90 -8.26 -13.75
C THR A 291 4.05 -9.24 -13.55
N SER A 292 4.82 -9.55 -14.59
CA SER A 292 6.03 -10.38 -14.46
C SER A 292 7.18 -9.53 -13.89
N PRO A 293 7.98 -10.05 -12.94
CA PRO A 293 9.23 -9.39 -12.57
C PRO A 293 10.08 -9.22 -13.84
N SER A 294 10.64 -8.01 -14.03
CA SER A 294 11.47 -7.69 -15.19
C SER A 294 12.51 -8.79 -15.40
N PRO A 295 12.67 -9.34 -16.62
CA PRO A 295 13.82 -10.20 -16.88
C PRO A 295 15.07 -9.38 -16.63
N ARG A 296 15.97 -9.91 -15.82
CA ARG A 296 17.29 -9.35 -15.58
C ARG A 296 18.04 -9.33 -16.91
N ASP A 297 18.47 -8.16 -17.33
CA ASP A 297 19.63 -8.00 -18.19
C ASP A 297 20.89 -7.94 -17.33
#